data_c39e792d04552d8762134f495a7414ce
#
_entry.id   c39e792d04552d8762134f495a7414ce
#
_cell.length_a   1.000
_cell.length_b   1.000
_cell.length_c   1.000
_cell.angle_alpha   90.00
_cell.angle_beta   90.00
_cell.angle_gamma   90.00
#
_symmetry.space_group_name_H-M   'P 1'
#
loop_
_entity.id
_entity.type
_entity.pdbx_description
1 polymer ?
#
loop_
_entity_poly.entity_id
_entity_poly.type
_entity_poly.pdbx_seq_one_letter_code
_entity_poly.pdbx_strand_id
1 'polypeptide(L)'
;ASGGFVSDYQNDLVFYGLRELYGDDVVDSTQIISLYREHEGKIPPVHLWGGMTAFWLIGNNNIDRTNIEEKIKDRYYDLIIYGAIKRCKDYYDIVSKYYPDNKVILIDGNDETELDPLYKKHLYFKRELVEKHPNLLPITFGIPTSKLATPNKDKTQQYATCIPGQPETYIFNSEGPYYKDYQKSYYGVTMKKAGWD
;
A
#
# COMPACT_ATOMS: atom_id res chain seq x y z
N ALA A 1 6.72 -3.72 13.55
CA ALA A 1 7.26 -3.63 12.20
C ALA A 1 8.69 -4.10 12.24
N SER A 2 9.01 -5.19 11.54
CA SER A 2 10.39 -5.52 11.26
C SER A 2 11.00 -4.27 10.62
N GLY A 3 11.97 -3.63 11.23
CA GLY A 3 12.62 -2.42 10.76
C GLY A 3 13.39 -2.62 9.46
N GLY A 4 12.73 -3.14 8.46
CA GLY A 4 13.24 -3.32 7.12
C GLY A 4 12.77 -2.18 6.24
N PHE A 5 13.64 -1.72 5.36
CA PHE A 5 13.40 -0.72 4.32
C PHE A 5 12.37 -1.17 3.26
N VAL A 6 11.47 -2.09 3.60
CA VAL A 6 10.48 -2.59 2.65
C VAL A 6 9.26 -1.69 2.69
N SER A 7 9.10 -0.89 1.65
CA SER A 7 7.88 -0.11 1.46
C SER A 7 6.69 -1.03 1.21
N ASP A 8 5.54 -0.64 1.72
CA ASP A 8 4.26 -1.32 1.48
C ASP A 8 3.26 -0.29 0.98
N TYR A 9 2.90 -0.37 -0.29
CA TYR A 9 2.04 0.63 -0.93
C TYR A 9 0.74 0.86 -0.18
N GLN A 10 0.09 -0.24 0.25
CA GLN A 10 -1.21 -0.13 0.88
C GLN A 10 -1.08 0.54 2.24
N ASN A 11 -0.13 0.10 3.06
CA ASN A 11 0.14 0.69 4.36
C ASN A 11 0.57 2.15 4.23
N ASP A 12 1.52 2.42 3.35
CA ASP A 12 2.13 3.73 3.17
C ASP A 12 1.09 4.76 2.70
N LEU A 13 0.26 4.38 1.72
CA LEU A 13 -0.77 5.26 1.18
C LEU A 13 -1.93 5.48 2.14
N VAL A 14 -2.32 4.47 2.91
CA VAL A 14 -3.35 4.64 3.95
C VAL A 14 -2.84 5.57 5.04
N PHE A 15 -1.63 5.37 5.53
CA PHE A 15 -1.05 6.26 6.54
C PHE A 15 -0.92 7.69 6.03
N TYR A 16 -0.39 7.88 4.82
CA TYR A 16 -0.30 9.20 4.21
C TYR A 16 -1.67 9.87 4.08
N GLY A 17 -2.67 9.16 3.55
CA GLY A 17 -4.02 9.70 3.39
C GLY A 17 -4.68 10.07 4.72
N LEU A 18 -4.49 9.26 5.76
CA LEU A 18 -4.96 9.59 7.11
C LEU A 18 -4.26 10.84 7.67
N ARG A 19 -2.96 10.98 7.45
CA ARG A 19 -2.20 12.19 7.83
C ARG A 19 -2.70 13.44 7.10
N GLU A 20 -3.04 13.34 5.81
CA GLU A 20 -3.62 14.46 5.05
C GLU A 20 -4.99 14.88 5.60
N LEU A 21 -5.77 13.94 6.11
CA LEU A 21 -7.13 14.20 6.63
C LEU A 21 -7.14 14.67 8.07
N TYR A 22 -6.30 14.10 8.91
CA TYR A 22 -6.35 14.27 10.38
C TYR A 22 -5.07 14.87 10.97
N GLY A 23 -4.07 15.16 10.13
CA GLY A 23 -2.85 15.83 10.59
C GLY A 23 -2.10 15.05 11.67
N ASP A 24 -1.75 15.76 12.74
CA ASP A 24 -0.91 15.23 13.82
C ASP A 24 -1.62 14.24 14.75
N ASP A 25 -2.94 14.10 14.61
CA ASP A 25 -3.71 13.09 15.35
C ASP A 25 -3.43 11.66 14.87
N VAL A 26 -2.76 11.50 13.72
CA VAL A 26 -2.37 10.21 13.16
C VAL A 26 -0.90 9.93 13.41
N VAL A 27 -0.62 8.86 14.14
CA VAL A 27 0.73 8.46 14.55
C VAL A 27 1.06 7.08 14.00
N ASP A 28 2.23 6.89 13.41
CA ASP A 28 2.79 5.56 13.13
C ASP A 28 3.59 5.07 14.34
N SER A 29 3.36 3.85 14.77
CA SER A 29 4.08 3.24 15.91
C SER A 29 5.56 3.02 15.61
N THR A 30 5.89 2.83 14.34
CA THR A 30 7.26 2.70 13.83
C THR A 30 7.36 3.57 12.59
N GLN A 31 8.42 4.38 12.50
CA GLN A 31 8.62 5.28 11.38
C GLN A 31 8.65 4.53 10.04
N ILE A 32 7.72 4.89 9.15
CA ILE A 32 7.70 4.36 7.78
C ILE A 32 8.73 5.14 6.96
N ILE A 33 9.97 4.72 7.03
CA ILE A 33 11.15 5.47 6.55
C ILE A 33 10.97 5.97 5.11
N SER A 34 10.35 5.18 4.24
CA SER A 34 10.11 5.53 2.83
C SER A 34 9.24 6.78 2.63
N LEU A 35 8.36 7.09 3.57
CA LEU A 35 7.45 8.22 3.46
C LEU A 35 8.06 9.57 3.86
N TYR A 36 9.10 9.58 4.70
CA TYR A 36 9.61 10.80 5.30
C TYR A 36 10.74 11.43 4.50
N ARG A 37 10.61 12.73 4.18
CA ARG A 37 11.60 13.51 3.41
C ARG A 37 12.99 13.55 4.03
N GLU A 38 13.09 13.44 5.34
CA GLU A 38 14.38 13.40 6.01
C GLU A 38 15.27 12.22 5.60
N HIS A 39 14.68 11.19 5.01
CA HIS A 39 15.37 9.99 4.50
C HIS A 39 15.61 10.03 2.98
N GLU A 40 15.19 11.08 2.31
CA GLU A 40 15.41 11.24 0.86
C GLU A 40 16.91 11.18 0.53
N GLY A 41 17.26 10.36 -0.43
CA GLY A 41 18.65 10.11 -0.82
C GLY A 41 19.48 9.26 0.15
N LYS A 42 18.96 8.90 1.32
CA LYS A 42 19.66 8.06 2.30
C LYS A 42 19.36 6.57 2.15
N ILE A 43 18.27 6.22 1.48
CA ILE A 43 17.87 4.84 1.25
C ILE A 43 18.34 4.42 -0.14
N PRO A 44 19.13 3.34 -0.26
CA PRO A 44 19.53 2.82 -1.57
C PRO A 44 18.28 2.46 -2.43
N PRO A 45 18.30 2.78 -3.74
CA PRO A 45 17.16 2.51 -4.63
C PRO A 45 16.67 1.05 -4.62
N VAL A 46 17.57 0.09 -4.42
CA VAL A 46 17.24 -1.34 -4.31
C VAL A 46 16.30 -1.66 -3.15
N HIS A 47 16.27 -0.84 -2.11
CA HIS A 47 15.36 -1.00 -0.97
C HIS A 47 14.04 -0.25 -1.14
N LEU A 48 13.91 0.52 -2.22
CA LEU A 48 12.70 1.28 -2.55
C LEU A 48 11.79 0.50 -3.49
N TRP A 49 11.92 -0.82 -3.49
CA TRP A 49 11.14 -1.73 -4.30
C TRP A 49 9.64 -1.43 -4.21
N GLY A 50 9.08 -1.12 -5.34
CA GLY A 50 7.64 -0.99 -5.48
C GLY A 50 6.98 0.27 -4.89
N GLY A 51 7.62 1.02 -3.99
CA GLY A 51 7.03 2.18 -3.30
C GLY A 51 7.18 3.52 -4.01
N MET A 52 7.47 3.57 -5.29
CA MET A 52 7.79 4.80 -6.02
C MET A 52 6.68 5.85 -6.01
N THR A 53 5.45 5.48 -5.75
CA THR A 53 4.31 6.41 -5.72
C THR A 53 4.15 7.13 -4.38
N ALA A 54 4.72 6.60 -3.31
CA ALA A 54 4.52 7.09 -1.95
C ALA A 54 5.77 7.68 -1.28
N PHE A 55 6.92 7.77 -1.99
CA PHE A 55 8.15 8.24 -1.39
C PHE A 55 8.14 9.72 -1.05
N TRP A 56 8.72 10.01 0.11
CA TRP A 56 9.05 11.37 0.55
C TRP A 56 7.86 12.33 0.56
N LEU A 57 6.67 11.81 0.80
CA LEU A 57 5.44 12.63 0.81
C LEU A 57 5.29 13.41 2.11
N ILE A 58 5.79 12.87 3.22
CA ILE A 58 5.64 13.47 4.55
C ILE A 58 6.87 14.32 4.85
N GLY A 59 6.65 15.59 5.16
CA GLY A 59 7.70 16.50 5.61
C GLY A 59 8.22 16.14 7.00
N ASN A 60 9.09 16.97 7.54
CA ASN A 60 9.54 16.85 8.93
C ASN A 60 8.31 16.84 9.82
N ASN A 61 8.22 15.83 10.64
CA ASN A 61 7.14 15.78 11.59
C ASN A 61 7.65 15.30 12.94
N ASN A 62 7.08 15.90 13.94
CA ASN A 62 7.32 15.61 15.33
C ASN A 62 6.34 14.53 15.83
N ILE A 63 6.22 13.41 15.10
CA ILE A 63 5.40 12.31 15.58
C ILE A 63 6.01 11.77 16.87
N ASP A 64 5.25 11.87 17.93
CA ASP A 64 5.64 11.32 19.22
C ASP A 64 5.38 9.81 19.28
N ARG A 65 6.44 9.04 19.08
CA ARG A 65 6.45 7.57 19.15
C ARG A 65 6.91 7.05 20.51
N THR A 66 7.01 7.92 21.50
CA THR A 66 7.41 7.50 22.86
C THR A 66 6.25 6.79 23.56
N ASN A 67 6.58 5.82 24.40
CA ASN A 67 5.62 5.15 25.30
C ASN A 67 4.37 4.59 24.58
N ILE A 68 4.54 4.04 23.36
CA ILE A 68 3.42 3.51 22.56
C ILE A 68 2.65 2.42 23.34
N GLU A 69 3.37 1.54 24.03
CA GLU A 69 2.75 0.45 24.79
C GLU A 69 1.87 0.99 25.93
N GLU A 70 2.36 1.97 26.68
CA GLU A 70 1.63 2.63 27.76
C GLU A 70 0.41 3.37 27.19
N LYS A 71 0.60 4.12 26.11
CA LYS A 71 -0.51 4.79 25.42
C LYS A 71 -1.59 3.82 24.95
N ILE A 72 -1.22 2.62 24.50
CA ILE A 72 -2.19 1.57 24.16
C ILE A 72 -2.92 1.08 25.40
N LYS A 73 -2.22 0.80 26.51
CA LYS A 73 -2.83 0.35 27.76
C LYS A 73 -3.80 1.39 28.35
N ASP A 74 -3.47 2.65 28.21
CA ASP A 74 -4.28 3.79 28.66
C ASP A 74 -5.42 4.14 27.69
N ARG A 75 -5.55 3.41 26.57
CA ARG A 75 -6.55 3.68 25.51
C ARG A 75 -6.46 5.11 24.97
N TYR A 76 -5.26 5.63 24.86
CA TYR A 76 -5.00 6.99 24.39
C TYR A 76 -5.49 7.22 22.95
N TYR A 77 -5.42 6.19 22.09
CA TYR A 77 -5.84 6.28 20.70
C TYR A 77 -7.33 5.92 20.55
N ASP A 78 -8.05 6.64 19.71
CA ASP A 78 -9.46 6.34 19.38
C ASP A 78 -9.62 5.11 18.51
N LEU A 79 -8.61 4.82 17.68
CA LEU A 79 -8.62 3.76 16.69
C LEU A 79 -7.21 3.21 16.48
N ILE A 80 -7.10 1.89 16.33
CA ILE A 80 -5.86 1.21 15.97
C ILE A 80 -5.98 0.63 14.55
N ILE A 81 -5.02 0.92 13.69
CA ILE A 81 -5.01 0.43 12.31
C ILE A 81 -3.73 -0.34 12.03
N TYR A 82 -3.87 -1.58 11.61
CA TYR A 82 -2.78 -2.40 11.08
C TYR A 82 -2.78 -2.27 9.56
N GLY A 83 -1.94 -1.41 9.02
CA GLY A 83 -1.89 -1.10 7.58
C GLY A 83 -1.33 -2.23 6.70
N ALA A 84 -0.64 -3.21 7.32
CA ALA A 84 -0.08 -4.38 6.65
C ALA A 84 -0.13 -5.59 7.59
N ILE A 85 -1.33 -6.10 7.89
CA ILE A 85 -1.55 -7.12 8.93
C ILE A 85 -0.77 -8.43 8.69
N LYS A 86 -0.55 -8.81 7.45
CA LYS A 86 0.25 -10.00 7.09
C LYS A 86 1.74 -9.83 7.41
N ARG A 87 2.22 -8.59 7.50
CA ARG A 87 3.65 -8.26 7.70
C ARG A 87 3.97 -7.80 9.11
N CYS A 88 3.02 -7.15 9.77
CA CYS A 88 3.24 -6.53 11.07
C CYS A 88 2.04 -6.72 11.99
N LYS A 89 2.31 -7.30 13.14
CA LYS A 89 1.36 -7.47 14.26
C LYS A 89 1.93 -6.91 15.56
N ASP A 90 2.80 -5.93 15.47
CA ASP A 90 3.40 -5.32 16.65
C ASP A 90 2.31 -4.84 17.62
N TYR A 91 2.53 -5.08 18.90
CA TYR A 91 1.59 -4.74 19.98
C TYR A 91 0.22 -5.42 19.89
N TYR A 92 -0.05 -6.36 18.96
CA TYR A 92 -1.39 -6.92 18.79
C TYR A 92 -1.93 -7.59 20.07
N ASP A 93 -1.09 -8.29 20.81
CA ASP A 93 -1.49 -8.93 22.07
C ASP A 93 -1.97 -7.92 23.11
N ILE A 94 -1.32 -6.74 23.18
CA ILE A 94 -1.71 -5.66 24.07
C ILE A 94 -2.97 -4.97 23.53
N VAL A 95 -2.99 -4.65 22.25
CA VAL A 95 -4.15 -4.03 21.59
C VAL A 95 -5.40 -4.89 21.79
N SER A 96 -5.31 -6.19 21.53
CA SER A 96 -6.45 -7.12 21.69
C SER A 96 -6.97 -7.25 23.13
N LYS A 97 -6.14 -6.91 24.11
CA LYS A 97 -6.51 -6.91 25.53
C LYS A 97 -7.20 -5.61 25.96
N TYR A 98 -6.78 -4.48 25.42
CA TYR A 98 -7.20 -3.16 25.90
C TYR A 98 -8.21 -2.47 24.98
N TYR A 99 -8.25 -2.81 23.68
CA TYR A 99 -9.19 -2.22 22.72
C TYR A 99 -10.32 -3.17 22.36
N PRO A 100 -11.56 -2.67 22.28
CA PRO A 100 -12.68 -3.46 21.77
C PRO A 100 -12.50 -3.72 20.26
N ASP A 101 -13.07 -4.81 19.78
CA ASP A 101 -12.85 -5.30 18.41
C ASP A 101 -13.22 -4.29 17.32
N ASN A 102 -14.23 -3.45 17.57
CA ASN A 102 -14.69 -2.40 16.65
C ASN A 102 -13.79 -1.16 16.61
N LYS A 103 -12.74 -1.12 17.44
CA LYS A 103 -11.72 -0.07 17.44
C LYS A 103 -10.39 -0.53 16.83
N VAL A 104 -10.39 -1.71 16.22
CA VAL A 104 -9.22 -2.26 15.53
C VAL A 104 -9.58 -2.55 14.08
N ILE A 105 -8.83 -1.95 13.18
CA ILE A 105 -8.96 -2.14 11.73
C ILE A 105 -7.73 -2.86 11.20
N LEU A 106 -7.95 -3.85 10.35
CA LEU A 106 -6.91 -4.61 9.69
C LEU A 106 -6.94 -4.35 8.19
N ILE A 107 -5.79 -4.10 7.58
CA ILE A 107 -5.64 -3.89 6.15
C ILE A 107 -4.65 -4.91 5.61
N ASP A 108 -5.04 -5.57 4.53
CA ASP A 108 -4.27 -6.57 3.83
C ASP A 108 -4.20 -6.24 2.34
N GLY A 109 -3.07 -5.67 1.94
CA GLY A 109 -2.76 -5.30 0.56
C GLY A 109 -2.06 -6.40 -0.23
N ASN A 110 -1.90 -7.60 0.34
CA ASN A 110 -1.22 -8.70 -0.34
C ASN A 110 -1.99 -9.21 -1.56
N ASP A 111 -1.24 -9.73 -2.53
CA ASP A 111 -1.76 -10.25 -3.81
C ASP A 111 -2.48 -11.60 -3.65
N GLU A 112 -2.20 -12.32 -2.56
CA GLU A 112 -2.86 -13.59 -2.31
C GLU A 112 -4.29 -13.37 -1.80
N THR A 113 -5.16 -14.33 -2.09
CA THR A 113 -6.57 -14.33 -1.63
C THR A 113 -6.73 -14.80 -0.19
N GLU A 114 -5.68 -15.40 0.39
CA GLU A 114 -5.69 -15.93 1.75
C GLU A 114 -5.91 -14.83 2.79
N LEU A 115 -6.81 -15.08 3.71
CA LEU A 115 -7.15 -14.16 4.79
C LEU A 115 -6.40 -14.51 6.09
N ASP A 116 -6.06 -13.50 6.86
CA ASP A 116 -5.66 -13.71 8.25
C ASP A 116 -6.92 -14.02 9.09
N PRO A 117 -6.93 -15.07 9.94
CA PRO A 117 -8.10 -15.45 10.73
C PRO A 117 -8.71 -14.33 11.59
N LEU A 118 -7.97 -13.28 11.85
CA LEU A 118 -8.43 -12.11 12.60
C LEU A 118 -9.58 -11.35 11.92
N TYR A 119 -9.85 -11.60 10.64
CA TYR A 119 -11.03 -11.03 9.96
C TYR A 119 -12.35 -11.41 10.63
N LYS A 120 -12.40 -12.55 11.32
CA LYS A 120 -13.59 -13.00 12.06
C LYS A 120 -13.91 -12.10 13.26
N LYS A 121 -12.90 -11.36 13.72
CA LYS A 121 -12.96 -10.55 14.93
C LYS A 121 -13.03 -9.05 14.64
N HIS A 122 -12.25 -8.57 13.68
CA HIS A 122 -12.07 -7.16 13.39
C HIS A 122 -12.54 -6.80 11.99
N LEU A 123 -12.84 -5.52 11.77
CA LEU A 123 -13.04 -4.99 10.42
C LEU A 123 -11.76 -5.16 9.61
N TYR A 124 -11.89 -5.83 8.47
CA TYR A 124 -10.77 -6.27 7.65
C TYR A 124 -10.94 -5.80 6.21
N PHE A 125 -10.00 -5.04 5.73
CA PHE A 125 -9.94 -4.59 4.34
C PHE A 125 -8.98 -5.46 3.55
N LYS A 126 -9.45 -6.04 2.45
CA LYS A 126 -8.67 -6.93 1.59
C LYS A 126 -8.68 -6.43 0.15
N ARG A 127 -7.49 -6.38 -0.47
CA ARG A 127 -7.39 -6.01 -1.88
C ARG A 127 -7.91 -7.15 -2.78
N GLU A 128 -7.39 -8.34 -2.64
CA GLU A 128 -7.80 -9.52 -3.39
C GLU A 128 -8.92 -10.28 -2.65
N LEU A 129 -10.07 -9.64 -2.51
CA LEU A 129 -11.20 -10.18 -1.75
C LEU A 129 -12.03 -11.14 -2.60
N VAL A 130 -12.08 -12.41 -2.20
CA VAL A 130 -12.88 -13.49 -2.84
C VAL A 130 -13.97 -14.06 -1.96
N GLU A 131 -13.95 -13.77 -0.66
CA GLU A 131 -14.92 -14.26 0.32
C GLU A 131 -15.89 -13.18 0.74
N LYS A 132 -17.04 -13.61 1.26
CA LYS A 132 -18.06 -12.71 1.85
C LYS A 132 -18.16 -12.96 3.35
N HIS A 133 -17.97 -11.91 4.12
CA HIS A 133 -18.16 -11.92 5.57
C HIS A 133 -18.53 -10.50 6.03
N PRO A 134 -19.34 -10.32 7.09
CA PRO A 134 -19.74 -8.98 7.56
C PRO A 134 -18.56 -8.04 7.86
N ASN A 135 -17.43 -8.57 8.29
CA ASN A 135 -16.23 -7.79 8.61
C ASN A 135 -15.28 -7.60 7.41
N LEU A 136 -15.55 -8.22 6.26
CA LEU A 136 -14.68 -8.14 5.09
C LEU A 136 -15.16 -7.07 4.13
N LEU A 137 -14.28 -6.14 3.82
CA LEU A 137 -14.52 -5.07 2.85
C LEU A 137 -13.39 -5.03 1.81
N PRO A 138 -13.73 -4.71 0.55
CA PRO A 138 -12.72 -4.50 -0.46
C PRO A 138 -11.96 -3.19 -0.22
N ILE A 139 -10.69 -3.17 -0.56
CA ILE A 139 -9.87 -1.96 -0.63
C ILE A 139 -9.06 -1.96 -1.92
N THR A 140 -8.83 -0.78 -2.47
CA THR A 140 -7.94 -0.57 -3.62
C THR A 140 -6.74 0.26 -3.23
N PHE A 141 -5.71 0.28 -4.04
CA PHE A 141 -4.63 1.24 -3.88
C PHE A 141 -5.14 2.66 -4.09
N GLY A 142 -4.69 3.56 -3.23
CA GLY A 142 -4.85 5.00 -3.42
C GLY A 142 -3.78 5.58 -4.33
N ILE A 143 -3.98 6.82 -4.74
CA ILE A 143 -2.95 7.64 -5.38
C ILE A 143 -2.94 8.99 -4.65
N PRO A 144 -1.78 9.47 -4.18
CA PRO A 144 -1.70 10.78 -3.57
C PRO A 144 -2.17 11.86 -4.53
N THR A 145 -3.04 12.75 -4.07
CA THR A 145 -3.58 13.84 -4.91
C THR A 145 -2.48 14.72 -5.48
N SER A 146 -1.39 14.90 -4.75
CA SER A 146 -0.19 15.62 -5.20
C SER A 146 0.52 14.97 -6.39
N LYS A 147 0.23 13.70 -6.68
CA LYS A 147 0.78 12.94 -7.83
C LYS A 147 -0.18 12.88 -9.01
N LEU A 148 -1.40 13.37 -8.85
CA LEU A 148 -2.34 13.44 -9.97
C LEU A 148 -1.89 14.53 -10.93
N ALA A 149 -1.58 14.14 -12.16
CA ALA A 149 -1.29 15.11 -13.21
C ALA A 149 -2.57 15.88 -13.59
N THR A 150 -2.44 17.17 -13.84
CA THR A 150 -3.52 17.91 -14.48
C THR A 150 -3.79 17.30 -15.85
N PRO A 151 -5.05 16.95 -16.16
CA PRO A 151 -5.38 16.37 -17.46
C PRO A 151 -4.90 17.28 -18.59
N ASN A 152 -4.02 16.79 -19.43
CA ASN A 152 -3.64 17.49 -20.64
C ASN A 152 -4.71 17.26 -21.70
N LYS A 153 -5.56 18.26 -21.93
CA LYS A 153 -6.66 18.18 -22.90
C LYS A 153 -6.20 18.07 -24.35
N ASP A 154 -4.97 18.49 -24.61
CA ASP A 154 -4.37 18.46 -25.95
C ASP A 154 -3.62 17.16 -26.23
N LYS A 155 -3.56 16.24 -25.25
CA LYS A 155 -2.88 14.97 -25.41
C LYS A 155 -3.73 14.03 -26.26
N THR A 156 -3.27 13.71 -27.45
CA THR A 156 -3.79 12.61 -28.23
C THR A 156 -3.27 11.31 -27.63
N GLN A 157 -4.15 10.54 -27.00
CA GLN A 157 -3.82 9.23 -26.49
C GLN A 157 -3.88 8.23 -27.63
N GLN A 158 -2.75 7.70 -28.02
CA GLN A 158 -2.69 6.68 -29.08
C GLN A 158 -2.85 5.27 -28.52
N TYR A 159 -2.44 5.06 -27.25
CA TYR A 159 -2.49 3.74 -26.61
C TYR A 159 -3.00 3.85 -25.18
N ALA A 160 -3.85 2.93 -24.80
CA ALA A 160 -4.26 2.70 -23.42
C ALA A 160 -4.07 1.21 -23.12
N THR A 161 -3.07 0.87 -22.34
CA THR A 161 -2.87 -0.51 -21.91
C THR A 161 -2.45 -0.57 -20.45
N CYS A 162 -2.92 -1.59 -19.77
CA CYS A 162 -2.42 -1.96 -18.46
C CYS A 162 -1.86 -3.37 -18.59
N ILE A 163 -0.58 -3.51 -18.32
CA ILE A 163 0.09 -4.80 -18.31
C ILE A 163 0.30 -5.19 -16.86
N PRO A 164 -0.40 -6.21 -16.38
CA PRO A 164 -0.17 -6.71 -15.03
C PRO A 164 1.17 -7.46 -15.00
N GLY A 165 1.90 -7.27 -13.93
CA GLY A 165 3.16 -7.94 -13.68
C GLY A 165 4.33 -6.99 -13.48
N GLN A 166 5.53 -7.53 -13.48
CA GLN A 166 6.74 -6.74 -13.27
C GLN A 166 7.15 -6.05 -14.56
N PRO A 167 7.28 -4.71 -14.59
CA PRO A 167 7.59 -3.94 -15.79
C PRO A 167 8.87 -4.39 -16.48
N GLU A 168 9.87 -4.83 -15.71
CA GLU A 168 11.14 -5.31 -16.24
C GLU A 168 11.02 -6.60 -17.06
N THR A 169 9.95 -7.35 -16.84
CA THR A 169 9.64 -8.59 -17.56
C THR A 169 8.91 -8.31 -18.87
N TYR A 170 8.32 -7.12 -19.00
CA TYR A 170 7.48 -6.70 -20.12
C TYR A 170 8.06 -5.49 -20.85
N ILE A 171 9.38 -5.39 -20.90
CA ILE A 171 10.02 -4.38 -21.72
C ILE A 171 9.64 -4.67 -23.17
N PHE A 172 8.86 -3.78 -23.75
CA PHE A 172 8.51 -3.78 -25.15
C PHE A 172 9.72 -3.40 -26.00
N ASN A 173 10.64 -4.29 -26.04
CA ASN A 173 11.77 -4.24 -26.89
C ASN A 173 11.54 -5.32 -27.96
N SER A 174 11.36 -4.91 -29.20
CA SER A 174 11.17 -5.83 -30.32
C SER A 174 12.30 -6.83 -30.47
N GLU A 175 13.43 -6.59 -29.84
CA GLU A 175 14.63 -7.40 -29.83
C GLU A 175 14.80 -8.24 -28.56
N GLY A 176 13.97 -8.04 -27.55
CA GLY A 176 14.05 -8.75 -26.27
C GLY A 176 13.53 -10.19 -26.33
N PRO A 177 14.11 -11.10 -25.53
CA PRO A 177 13.70 -12.51 -25.53
C PRO A 177 12.24 -12.73 -25.15
N TYR A 178 11.65 -11.81 -24.40
CA TYR A 178 10.27 -11.91 -23.93
C TYR A 178 9.22 -11.35 -24.90
N TYR A 179 9.63 -10.59 -25.90
CA TYR A 179 8.71 -10.00 -26.88
C TYR A 179 7.89 -11.06 -27.63
N LYS A 180 8.54 -12.14 -28.07
CA LYS A 180 7.87 -13.24 -28.77
C LYS A 180 6.89 -14.00 -27.87
N ASP A 181 7.25 -14.19 -26.62
CA ASP A 181 6.40 -14.88 -25.65
C ASP A 181 5.23 -13.99 -25.21
N TYR A 182 5.44 -12.71 -25.09
CA TYR A 182 4.39 -11.73 -24.83
C TYR A 182 3.38 -11.66 -25.97
N GLN A 183 3.81 -11.67 -27.23
CA GLN A 183 2.88 -11.72 -28.37
C GLN A 183 2.01 -12.98 -28.42
N LYS A 184 2.49 -14.05 -27.81
CA LYS A 184 1.72 -15.31 -27.65
C LYS A 184 0.82 -15.28 -26.40
N SER A 185 1.02 -14.36 -25.50
CA SER A 185 0.20 -14.20 -24.32
C SER A 185 -1.21 -13.68 -24.67
N TYR A 186 -2.14 -13.85 -23.78
CA TYR A 186 -3.51 -13.34 -23.94
C TYR A 186 -3.52 -11.83 -24.28
N TYR A 187 -2.67 -11.05 -23.65
CA TYR A 187 -2.60 -9.60 -23.88
C TYR A 187 -2.06 -9.26 -25.27
N GLY A 188 -1.03 -9.90 -25.71
CA GLY A 188 -0.48 -9.72 -27.07
C GLY A 188 -1.48 -10.06 -28.15
N VAL A 189 -2.24 -11.14 -27.97
CA VAL A 189 -3.31 -11.54 -28.90
C VAL A 189 -4.47 -10.53 -28.88
N THR A 190 -4.82 -10.01 -27.71
CA THR A 190 -5.90 -9.02 -27.58
C THR A 190 -5.48 -7.69 -28.20
N MET A 191 -4.27 -7.23 -27.99
CA MET A 191 -3.76 -6.00 -28.58
C MET A 191 -3.71 -6.08 -30.12
N LYS A 192 -3.24 -7.21 -30.67
CA LYS A 192 -3.28 -7.44 -32.13
C LYS A 192 -4.70 -7.42 -32.71
N LYS A 193 -5.66 -8.01 -32.03
CA LYS A 193 -7.07 -7.97 -32.44
C LYS A 193 -7.68 -6.57 -32.38
N ALA A 194 -7.16 -5.72 -31.50
CA ALA A 194 -7.55 -4.32 -31.40
C ALA A 194 -6.85 -3.41 -32.45
N GLY A 195 -5.98 -3.97 -33.29
CA GLY A 195 -5.26 -3.20 -34.30
C GLY A 195 -4.13 -2.34 -33.71
N TRP A 196 -3.59 -2.73 -32.59
CA TRP A 196 -2.47 -2.06 -31.93
C TRP A 196 -1.19 -2.85 -32.27
N ASP A 197 -0.43 -2.30 -33.19
CA ASP A 197 0.90 -2.81 -33.59
C ASP A 197 2.02 -2.29 -32.67
#